data_af1fe4ad62d99bda89bcc4c4ba22eee4
#
_entry.id   af1fe4ad62d99bda89bcc4c4ba22eee4
#
_cell.length_a   1.000
_cell.length_b   1.000
_cell.length_c   1.000
_cell.angle_alpha   90.00
_cell.angle_beta   90.00
_cell.angle_gamma   90.00
#
_symmetry.space_group_name_H-M   'P 1'
#
loop_
_entity.id
_entity.type
_entity.pdbx_description
1 polymer ?
#
loop_
_entity_poly.entity_id
_entity_poly.type
_entity_poly.pdbx_seq_one_letter_code
_entity_poly.pdbx_strand_id
1 'polypeptide(L)'
;MSFLDTLKKSLLDVTQSLNSELIKFRSKELLQAIVSGSTMIAFADGNVSSAEKQKLMGFIRNSEQFKVFDTDKVIESFNQCLSRFEFDNTIATGEALQKITAFKGKPEAHLIVRVCLAIANADGHFDSSERQALEQICGALELDSSSFI
;
A
#
# COMPACT_ATOMS: atom_id res chain seq x y z
N MET A 1 -2.36 -11.45 -27.40
CA MET A 1 -2.62 -10.72 -26.15
C MET A 1 -1.53 -9.72 -25.88
N SER A 2 -1.89 -8.49 -25.61
CA SER A 2 -0.90 -7.47 -25.25
C SER A 2 -0.41 -7.69 -23.83
N PHE A 3 0.77 -7.17 -23.53
CA PHE A 3 1.34 -7.15 -22.18
C PHE A 3 0.36 -6.49 -21.18
N LEU A 4 -0.30 -5.41 -21.63
CA LEU A 4 -1.26 -4.68 -20.80
C LEU A 4 -2.50 -5.55 -20.47
N ASP A 5 -2.99 -6.33 -21.43
CA ASP A 5 -4.15 -7.21 -21.19
C ASP A 5 -3.80 -8.32 -20.20
N THR A 6 -2.62 -8.88 -20.32
CA THR A 6 -2.12 -9.89 -19.38
C THR A 6 -1.97 -9.31 -17.98
N LEU A 7 -1.45 -8.08 -17.89
CA LEU A 7 -1.30 -7.38 -16.62
C LEU A 7 -2.63 -7.10 -15.95
N LYS A 8 -3.61 -6.61 -16.72
CA LYS A 8 -4.97 -6.33 -16.22
C LYS A 8 -5.63 -7.59 -15.70
N LYS A 9 -5.51 -8.70 -16.41
CA LYS A 9 -6.08 -9.97 -15.99
C LYS A 9 -5.44 -10.47 -14.70
N SER A 10 -4.13 -10.39 -14.60
CA SER A 10 -3.40 -10.77 -13.38
C SER A 10 -3.83 -9.92 -12.18
N LEU A 11 -4.00 -8.61 -12.40
CA LEU A 11 -4.46 -7.70 -11.36
C LEU A 11 -5.87 -8.01 -10.89
N LEU A 12 -6.79 -8.36 -11.82
CA LEU A 12 -8.16 -8.73 -11.48
C LEU A 12 -8.22 -10.00 -10.64
N ASP A 13 -7.46 -11.03 -11.02
CA ASP A 13 -7.39 -12.29 -10.28
C ASP A 13 -6.82 -12.08 -8.87
N VAL A 14 -5.76 -11.28 -8.77
CA VAL A 14 -5.15 -10.91 -7.50
C VAL A 14 -6.15 -10.12 -6.62
N THR A 15 -6.93 -9.21 -7.22
CA THR A 15 -7.92 -8.40 -6.51
C THR A 15 -8.97 -9.26 -5.82
N GLN A 16 -9.50 -10.28 -6.51
CA GLN A 16 -10.51 -11.16 -5.90
C GLN A 16 -9.96 -11.94 -4.72
N SER A 17 -8.77 -12.50 -4.87
CA SER A 17 -8.09 -13.22 -3.79
C SER A 17 -7.78 -12.31 -2.60
N LEU A 18 -7.27 -11.10 -2.88
CA LEU A 18 -6.95 -10.12 -1.84
C LEU A 18 -8.18 -9.68 -1.06
N ASN A 19 -9.30 -9.45 -1.75
CA ASN A 19 -10.54 -9.01 -1.10
C ASN A 19 -11.05 -10.06 -0.11
N SER A 20 -11.00 -11.34 -0.47
CA SER A 20 -11.40 -12.42 0.43
C SER A 20 -10.54 -12.46 1.69
N GLU A 21 -9.23 -12.30 1.55
CA GLU A 21 -8.31 -12.28 2.68
C GLU A 21 -8.49 -11.02 3.53
N LEU A 22 -8.72 -9.86 2.90
CA LEU A 22 -8.98 -8.61 3.62
C LEU A 22 -10.24 -8.69 4.47
N ILE A 23 -11.31 -9.28 3.95
CA ILE A 23 -12.54 -9.49 4.72
C ILE A 23 -12.28 -10.34 5.95
N LYS A 24 -11.49 -11.41 5.78
CA LYS A 24 -11.15 -12.34 6.85
C LYS A 24 -10.34 -11.68 7.97
N PHE A 25 -9.36 -10.84 7.61
CA PHE A 25 -8.41 -10.26 8.56
C PHE A 25 -8.64 -8.79 8.86
N ARG A 26 -9.71 -8.18 8.35
CA ARG A 26 -9.94 -6.74 8.48
C ARG A 26 -9.93 -6.29 9.94
N SER A 27 -9.19 -5.21 10.19
CA SER A 27 -9.09 -4.55 11.47
C SER A 27 -8.61 -3.12 11.26
N LYS A 28 -8.77 -2.28 12.27
CA LYS A 28 -8.25 -0.91 12.24
C LYS A 28 -6.73 -0.90 12.07
N GLU A 29 -6.05 -1.79 12.78
CA GLU A 29 -4.59 -1.91 12.75
C GLU A 29 -4.10 -2.34 11.37
N LEU A 30 -4.79 -3.29 10.74
CA LEU A 30 -4.46 -3.72 9.38
C LEU A 30 -4.64 -2.58 8.39
N LEU A 31 -5.74 -1.85 8.48
CA LEU A 31 -5.98 -0.68 7.63
C LEU A 31 -4.85 0.34 7.78
N GLN A 32 -4.46 0.66 9.01
CA GLN A 32 -3.38 1.60 9.28
C GLN A 32 -2.04 1.13 8.71
N ALA A 33 -1.74 -0.15 8.79
CA ALA A 33 -0.52 -0.71 8.22
C ALA A 33 -0.52 -0.59 6.69
N ILE A 34 -1.64 -0.91 6.04
CA ILE A 34 -1.77 -0.80 4.58
C ILE A 34 -1.67 0.66 4.13
N VAL A 35 -2.36 1.56 4.80
CA VAL A 35 -2.31 3.01 4.51
C VAL A 35 -0.89 3.52 4.66
N SER A 36 -0.21 3.14 5.74
CA SER A 36 1.17 3.55 6.01
C SER A 36 2.13 3.07 4.93
N GLY A 37 2.03 1.81 4.54
CA GLY A 37 2.87 1.23 3.50
C GLY A 37 2.63 1.85 2.14
N SER A 38 1.36 2.06 1.78
CA SER A 38 0.98 2.70 0.53
C SER A 38 1.48 4.14 0.44
N THR A 39 1.39 4.88 1.55
CA THR A 39 1.89 6.26 1.61
C THR A 39 3.42 6.31 1.54
N MET A 40 4.11 5.39 2.21
CA MET A 40 5.57 5.25 2.11
C MET A 40 6.01 5.10 0.65
N ILE A 41 5.34 4.24 -0.08
CA ILE A 41 5.66 3.99 -1.49
C ILE A 41 5.39 5.25 -2.32
N ALA A 42 4.26 5.91 -2.08
CA ALA A 42 3.89 7.14 -2.81
C ALA A 42 4.90 8.27 -2.59
N PHE A 43 5.48 8.38 -1.39
CA PHE A 43 6.47 9.40 -1.06
C PHE A 43 7.92 8.90 -1.20
N ALA A 44 8.14 7.77 -1.87
CA ALA A 44 9.46 7.14 -1.97
C ALA A 44 10.51 8.03 -2.64
N ASP A 45 10.10 8.90 -3.56
CA ASP A 45 10.99 9.88 -4.19
C ASP A 45 11.18 11.16 -3.37
N GLY A 46 10.57 11.22 -2.19
CA GLY A 46 10.69 12.34 -1.26
C GLY A 46 9.69 13.47 -1.46
N ASN A 47 8.87 13.41 -2.50
CA ASN A 47 7.99 14.53 -2.85
C ASN A 47 6.74 14.07 -3.60
N VAL A 48 5.58 14.56 -3.15
CA VAL A 48 4.31 14.29 -3.84
C VAL A 48 3.63 15.63 -4.13
N SER A 49 3.41 15.95 -5.40
CA SER A 49 2.72 17.17 -5.81
C SER A 49 1.23 17.09 -5.46
N SER A 50 0.56 18.25 -5.48
CA SER A 50 -0.90 18.31 -5.26
C SER A 50 -1.66 17.45 -6.28
N ALA A 51 -1.23 17.44 -7.54
CA ALA A 51 -1.83 16.63 -8.59
C ALA A 51 -1.65 15.14 -8.30
N GLU A 52 -0.47 14.72 -7.84
CA GLU A 52 -0.20 13.34 -7.45
C GLU A 52 -1.02 12.89 -6.26
N LYS A 53 -1.19 13.79 -5.27
CA LYS A 53 -2.05 13.51 -4.10
C LYS A 53 -3.50 13.30 -4.52
N GLN A 54 -4.04 14.14 -5.38
CA GLN A 54 -5.40 14.01 -5.89
C GLN A 54 -5.58 12.71 -6.66
N LYS A 55 -4.59 12.34 -7.47
CA LYS A 55 -4.59 11.10 -8.21
C LYS A 55 -4.55 9.89 -7.28
N LEU A 56 -3.71 9.94 -6.26
CA LEU A 56 -3.63 8.89 -5.24
C LEU A 56 -4.95 8.73 -4.50
N MET A 57 -5.56 9.84 -4.08
CA MET A 57 -6.85 9.80 -3.37
C MET A 57 -7.97 9.26 -4.26
N GLY A 58 -8.01 9.65 -5.53
CA GLY A 58 -8.95 9.12 -6.50
C GLY A 58 -8.78 7.62 -6.69
N PHE A 59 -7.54 7.19 -6.73
CA PHE A 59 -7.14 5.79 -6.84
C PHE A 59 -7.67 4.96 -5.68
N ILE A 60 -7.43 5.47 -4.45
CA ILE A 60 -7.85 4.84 -3.21
C ILE A 60 -9.37 4.73 -3.13
N ARG A 61 -10.10 5.79 -3.50
CA ARG A 61 -11.57 5.79 -3.52
C ARG A 61 -12.14 4.72 -4.43
N ASN A 62 -11.45 4.42 -5.52
CA ASN A 62 -11.89 3.45 -6.53
C ASN A 62 -11.26 2.08 -6.36
N SER A 63 -10.38 1.90 -5.37
CA SER A 63 -9.70 0.63 -5.12
C SER A 63 -10.64 -0.39 -4.48
N GLU A 64 -10.74 -1.56 -5.11
CA GLU A 64 -11.53 -2.66 -4.56
C GLU A 64 -11.03 -3.11 -3.19
N GLN A 65 -9.71 -3.03 -2.95
CA GLN A 65 -9.11 -3.43 -1.68
C GLN A 65 -9.62 -2.59 -0.52
N PHE A 66 -9.86 -1.30 -0.74
CA PHE A 66 -10.33 -0.41 0.32
C PHE A 66 -11.85 -0.43 0.53
N LYS A 67 -12.61 -1.02 -0.39
CA LYS A 67 -14.05 -1.16 -0.23
C LYS A 67 -14.44 -2.11 0.90
N VAL A 68 -13.51 -2.94 1.33
CA VAL A 68 -13.68 -3.83 2.49
C VAL A 68 -13.81 -3.02 3.79
N PHE A 69 -13.22 -1.83 3.82
CA PHE A 69 -13.24 -0.93 4.98
C PHE A 69 -14.24 0.20 4.76
N ASP A 70 -14.60 0.89 5.85
CA ASP A 70 -15.43 2.09 5.77
C ASP A 70 -14.68 3.18 4.98
N THR A 71 -15.28 3.67 3.89
CA THR A 71 -14.64 4.64 2.99
C THR A 71 -14.21 5.91 3.72
N ASP A 72 -15.03 6.43 4.63
CA ASP A 72 -14.68 7.65 5.36
C ASP A 72 -13.47 7.43 6.26
N LYS A 73 -13.37 6.27 6.89
CA LYS A 73 -12.21 5.92 7.73
C LYS A 73 -10.94 5.74 6.90
N VAL A 74 -11.07 5.16 5.71
CA VAL A 74 -9.93 5.01 4.79
C VAL A 74 -9.39 6.38 4.39
N ILE A 75 -10.28 7.28 3.97
CA ILE A 75 -9.91 8.64 3.56
C ILE A 75 -9.27 9.40 4.72
N GLU A 76 -9.86 9.33 5.91
CA GLU A 76 -9.32 9.97 7.12
C GLU A 76 -7.92 9.45 7.43
N SER A 77 -7.73 8.14 7.40
CA SER A 77 -6.43 7.51 7.67
C SER A 77 -5.37 7.96 6.66
N PHE A 78 -5.72 8.04 5.37
CA PHE A 78 -4.79 8.52 4.35
C PHE A 78 -4.46 9.99 4.53
N ASN A 79 -5.45 10.85 4.83
CA ASN A 79 -5.20 12.27 5.04
C ASN A 79 -4.27 12.50 6.23
N GLN A 80 -4.46 11.77 7.32
CA GLN A 80 -3.59 11.84 8.48
C GLN A 80 -2.17 11.40 8.13
N CYS A 81 -2.04 10.29 7.43
CA CYS A 81 -0.75 9.74 7.02
C CYS A 81 -0.01 10.68 6.07
N LEU A 82 -0.72 11.22 5.06
CA LEU A 82 -0.16 12.20 4.12
C LEU A 82 0.36 13.42 4.84
N SER A 83 -0.39 13.95 5.80
CA SER A 83 0.02 15.11 6.58
C SER A 83 1.31 14.84 7.36
N ARG A 84 1.45 13.65 7.93
CA ARG A 84 2.68 13.26 8.65
C ARG A 84 3.87 13.20 7.71
N PHE A 85 3.72 12.63 6.54
CA PHE A 85 4.79 12.54 5.54
C PHE A 85 5.18 13.91 4.99
N GLU A 86 4.22 14.80 4.79
CA GLU A 86 4.49 16.17 4.37
C GLU A 86 5.24 16.97 5.43
N PHE A 87 4.93 16.73 6.70
CA PHE A 87 5.61 17.39 7.80
C PHE A 87 7.06 16.94 7.91
N ASP A 88 7.31 15.62 7.93
CA ASP A 88 8.67 15.08 8.01
C ASP A 88 8.67 13.64 7.50
N ASN A 89 9.25 13.44 6.32
CA ASN A 89 9.30 12.14 5.65
C ASN A 89 10.04 11.09 6.48
N THR A 90 11.14 11.47 7.12
CA THR A 90 11.97 10.54 7.91
C THR A 90 11.21 10.04 9.14
N ILE A 91 10.59 10.96 9.89
CA ILE A 91 9.81 10.60 11.07
C ILE A 91 8.60 9.77 10.66
N ALA A 92 7.89 10.17 9.62
CA ALA A 92 6.70 9.48 9.13
C ALA A 92 7.04 8.06 8.65
N THR A 93 8.18 7.89 7.97
CA THR A 93 8.64 6.57 7.53
C THR A 93 8.89 5.65 8.73
N GLY A 94 9.53 6.17 9.78
CA GLY A 94 9.73 5.41 11.02
C GLY A 94 8.42 4.99 11.67
N GLU A 95 7.46 5.89 11.75
CA GLU A 95 6.13 5.60 12.30
C GLU A 95 5.39 4.55 11.46
N ALA A 96 5.46 4.68 10.12
CA ALA A 96 4.85 3.72 9.20
C ALA A 96 5.43 2.32 9.38
N LEU A 97 6.76 2.22 9.44
CA LEU A 97 7.44 0.94 9.64
C LEU A 97 7.09 0.31 10.99
N GLN A 98 6.90 1.12 12.02
CA GLN A 98 6.46 0.64 13.33
C GLN A 98 5.09 -0.05 13.26
N LYS A 99 4.13 0.59 12.58
CA LYS A 99 2.79 0.03 12.39
C LYS A 99 2.83 -1.27 11.59
N ILE A 100 3.68 -1.33 10.58
CA ILE A 100 3.85 -2.49 9.72
C ILE A 100 4.54 -3.63 10.48
N THR A 101 5.59 -3.33 11.24
CA THR A 101 6.37 -4.32 11.99
C THR A 101 5.51 -5.07 13.01
N ALA A 102 4.43 -4.47 13.50
CA ALA A 102 3.49 -5.13 14.40
C ALA A 102 2.91 -6.43 13.83
N PHE A 103 2.91 -6.57 12.50
CA PHE A 103 2.40 -7.75 11.81
C PHE A 103 3.49 -8.78 11.45
N LYS A 104 4.72 -8.55 11.84
CA LYS A 104 5.82 -9.48 11.60
C LYS A 104 5.47 -10.87 12.15
N GLY A 105 5.61 -11.89 11.33
CA GLY A 105 5.31 -13.27 11.71
C GLY A 105 3.84 -13.63 11.72
N LYS A 106 2.96 -12.69 11.39
CA LYS A 106 1.51 -12.93 11.33
C LYS A 106 1.06 -13.24 9.89
N PRO A 107 -0.08 -13.94 9.73
CA PRO A 107 -0.61 -14.21 8.37
C PRO A 107 -0.86 -12.95 7.56
N GLU A 108 -1.23 -11.84 8.22
CA GLU A 108 -1.50 -10.56 7.56
C GLU A 108 -0.26 -9.92 6.93
N ALA A 109 0.96 -10.35 7.30
CA ALA A 109 2.19 -9.75 6.77
C ALA A 109 2.26 -9.83 5.24
N HIS A 110 2.00 -11.00 4.66
CA HIS A 110 1.98 -11.17 3.21
C HIS A 110 0.88 -10.34 2.56
N LEU A 111 -0.28 -10.26 3.21
CA LEU A 111 -1.41 -9.49 2.72
C LEU A 111 -1.07 -8.00 2.62
N ILE A 112 -0.40 -7.45 3.62
CA ILE A 112 0.02 -6.05 3.61
C ILE A 112 0.89 -5.76 2.39
N VAL A 113 1.90 -6.59 2.13
CA VAL A 113 2.80 -6.41 0.99
C VAL A 113 2.04 -6.50 -0.33
N ARG A 114 1.18 -7.49 -0.48
CA ARG A 114 0.42 -7.71 -1.71
C ARG A 114 -0.52 -6.55 -2.02
N VAL A 115 -1.22 -6.03 -1.00
CA VAL A 115 -2.12 -4.87 -1.18
C VAL A 115 -1.33 -3.61 -1.53
N CYS A 116 -0.24 -3.34 -0.81
CA CYS A 116 0.61 -2.18 -1.10
C CYS A 116 1.17 -2.24 -2.52
N LEU A 117 1.60 -3.42 -2.95
CA LEU A 117 2.13 -3.64 -4.30
C LEU A 117 1.04 -3.43 -5.36
N ALA A 118 -0.18 -3.95 -5.11
CA ALA A 118 -1.31 -3.76 -6.03
C ALA A 118 -1.64 -2.28 -6.21
N ILE A 119 -1.62 -1.51 -5.13
CA ILE A 119 -1.88 -0.07 -5.16
C ILE A 119 -0.75 0.66 -5.91
N ALA A 120 0.50 0.30 -5.65
CA ALA A 120 1.66 0.90 -6.31
C ALA A 120 1.67 0.65 -7.82
N ASN A 121 1.26 -0.54 -8.25
CA ASN A 121 1.24 -0.91 -9.67
C ASN A 121 0.01 -0.42 -10.43
N ALA A 122 -0.94 0.14 -9.74
CA ALA A 122 -2.24 0.44 -10.34
C ALA A 122 -2.17 1.55 -11.40
N ASP A 123 -1.17 2.43 -11.36
CA ASP A 123 -0.94 3.45 -12.38
C ASP A 123 -0.01 2.99 -13.51
N GLY A 124 0.48 1.74 -13.43
CA GLY A 124 1.40 1.18 -14.41
C GLY A 124 2.86 1.57 -14.22
N HIS A 125 3.17 2.34 -13.19
CA HIS A 125 4.54 2.74 -12.84
C HIS A 125 4.96 2.13 -11.52
N PHE A 126 6.14 1.50 -11.55
CA PHE A 126 6.79 1.00 -10.34
C PHE A 126 8.29 1.23 -10.48
N ASP A 127 8.74 2.40 -10.05
CA ASP A 127 10.12 2.83 -10.22
C ASP A 127 11.06 2.27 -9.14
N SER A 128 12.35 2.60 -9.23
CA SER A 128 13.37 2.10 -8.30
C SER A 128 13.16 2.63 -6.88
N SER A 129 12.68 3.86 -6.73
CA SER A 129 12.41 4.44 -5.41
C SER A 129 11.24 3.72 -4.72
N GLU A 130 10.19 3.44 -5.48
CA GLU A 130 9.04 2.69 -4.98
C GLU A 130 9.43 1.25 -4.63
N ARG A 131 10.30 0.63 -5.43
CA ARG A 131 10.84 -0.70 -5.15
C ARG A 131 11.63 -0.71 -3.84
N GLN A 132 12.47 0.30 -3.60
CA GLN A 132 13.23 0.42 -2.36
C GLN A 132 12.31 0.54 -1.14
N ALA A 133 11.23 1.33 -1.26
CA ALA A 133 10.24 1.44 -0.19
C ALA A 133 9.57 0.10 0.10
N LEU A 134 9.20 -0.65 -0.94
CA LEU A 134 8.63 -1.98 -0.78
C LEU A 134 9.62 -2.94 -0.12
N GLU A 135 10.89 -2.86 -0.47
CA GLU A 135 11.95 -3.67 0.15
C GLU A 135 12.08 -3.35 1.64
N GLN A 136 11.94 -2.08 2.04
CA GLN A 136 11.93 -1.70 3.44
C GLN A 136 10.73 -2.28 4.19
N ILE A 137 9.57 -2.27 3.57
CA ILE A 137 8.35 -2.87 4.13
C ILE A 137 8.55 -4.37 4.32
N CYS A 138 9.05 -5.05 3.31
CA CYS A 138 9.35 -6.49 3.39
C CYS A 138 10.37 -6.79 4.48
N GLY A 139 11.43 -5.96 4.60
CA GLY A 139 12.43 -6.11 5.64
C GLY A 139 11.84 -5.99 7.04
N ALA A 140 10.94 -5.03 7.24
CA ALA A 140 10.25 -4.85 8.53
C ALA A 140 9.40 -6.05 8.91
N LEU A 141 8.85 -6.75 7.91
CA LEU A 141 8.03 -7.94 8.10
C LEU A 141 8.83 -9.24 8.06
N GLU A 142 10.14 -9.16 7.85
CA GLU A 142 11.04 -10.30 7.66
C GLU A 142 10.60 -11.20 6.50
N LEU A 143 10.15 -10.59 5.41
CA LEU A 143 9.77 -11.25 4.17
C LEU A 143 10.79 -10.99 3.08
N ASP A 144 10.96 -11.95 2.18
CA ASP A 144 11.85 -11.80 1.02
C ASP A 144 11.10 -11.05 -0.08
N SER A 145 11.59 -9.85 -0.42
CA SER A 145 10.98 -9.01 -1.45
C SER A 145 10.95 -9.69 -2.82
N SER A 146 11.93 -10.57 -3.11
CA SER A 146 11.98 -11.29 -4.39
C SER A 146 10.78 -12.24 -4.58
N SER A 147 10.08 -12.59 -3.50
CA SER A 147 8.86 -13.40 -3.59
C SER A 147 7.67 -12.60 -4.15
N PHE A 148 7.75 -11.29 -4.19
CA PHE A 148 6.65 -10.40 -4.61
C PHE A 148 6.95 -9.66 -5.91
N ILE A 149 8.22 -9.43 -6.22
CA ILE A 149 8.65 -8.63 -7.38
C ILE A 149 9.78 -9.29 -8.18
#